data_bb4e4f7372adec7d76560c832ac16c08
#
_entry.id   bb4e4f7372adec7d76560c832ac16c08
#
_cell.length_a   1.000
_cell.length_b   1.000
_cell.length_c   1.000
_cell.angle_alpha   90.00
_cell.angle_beta   90.00
_cell.angle_gamma   90.00
#
_symmetry.space_group_name_H-M   'P 1'
#
loop_
_entity.id
_entity.type
_entity.pdbx_description
1 polymer ?
#
loop_
_entity_poly.entity_id
_entity_poly.type
_entity_poly.pdbx_seq_one_letter_code
_entity_poly.pdbx_strand_id
1 'polypeptide(L)'
;MKAIKEDPIAEILKKIAPGTPIREGLDNILKARTGALLLITDKQEVIDEIVDGGFNINEDYTSSKLYELAKMDGAIILSGDMKKILFANAQLIPSYQIPTVETGTRHRTAERTAKQTGELVISISQRRNIITIFKDNYRYILEDTDVVLNKANQAIQTLEKYRKVYDSKLSILNEYE
;
A
#
# COMPACT_ATOMS: atom_id res chain seq x y z
N MET A 1 0.75 31.53 -8.56
CA MET A 1 0.18 30.19 -8.45
C MET A 1 1.12 29.34 -7.58
N LYS A 2 0.75 29.05 -6.34
CA LYS A 2 1.52 28.10 -5.51
C LYS A 2 1.31 26.72 -6.11
N ALA A 3 2.40 26.07 -6.58
CA ALA A 3 2.39 24.67 -6.94
C ALA A 3 1.87 23.87 -5.72
N ILE A 4 0.76 23.19 -5.90
CA ILE A 4 0.26 22.22 -4.92
C ILE A 4 1.36 21.16 -4.84
N LYS A 5 2.11 21.11 -3.73
CA LYS A 5 3.02 20.00 -3.47
C LYS A 5 2.13 18.74 -3.50
N GLU A 6 2.30 17.92 -4.52
CA GLU A 6 1.65 16.62 -4.57
C GLU A 6 2.04 15.87 -3.29
N ASP A 7 1.04 15.41 -2.58
CA ASP A 7 1.23 14.62 -1.36
C ASP A 7 1.99 13.34 -1.76
N PRO A 8 3.19 13.08 -1.19
CA PRO A 8 3.97 11.90 -1.55
C PRO A 8 3.19 10.59 -1.39
N ILE A 9 2.19 10.58 -0.52
CA ILE A 9 1.28 9.44 -0.35
C ILE A 9 0.34 9.29 -1.54
N ALA A 10 -0.11 10.38 -2.16
CA ALA A 10 -1.03 10.31 -3.30
C ALA A 10 -0.41 9.60 -4.51
N GLU A 11 0.88 9.80 -4.78
CA GLU A 11 1.60 9.07 -5.84
C GLU A 11 1.74 7.58 -5.51
N ILE A 12 2.04 7.25 -4.26
CA ILE A 12 2.14 5.87 -3.80
C ILE A 12 0.78 5.17 -3.93
N LEU A 13 -0.30 5.83 -3.50
CA LEU A 13 -1.66 5.30 -3.60
C LEU A 13 -2.09 5.06 -5.05
N LYS A 14 -1.66 5.89 -6.00
CA LYS A 14 -1.89 5.64 -7.44
C LYS A 14 -1.21 4.35 -7.91
N LYS A 15 0.03 4.09 -7.46
CA LYS A 15 0.77 2.87 -7.81
C LYS A 15 0.14 1.61 -7.21
N ILE A 16 -0.50 1.73 -6.03
CA ILE A 16 -1.11 0.61 -5.28
C ILE A 16 -2.65 0.64 -5.40
N ALA A 17 -3.18 1.38 -6.36
CA ALA A 17 -4.62 1.49 -6.56
C ALA A 17 -5.26 0.14 -6.91
N PRO A 18 -6.56 -0.05 -6.60
CA PRO A 18 -7.31 -1.21 -7.07
C PRO A 18 -7.16 -1.43 -8.58
N GLY A 19 -6.92 -2.68 -8.99
CA GLY A 19 -6.67 -3.05 -10.38
C GLY A 19 -5.20 -3.05 -10.80
N THR A 20 -4.27 -2.58 -9.96
CA THR A 20 -2.83 -2.72 -10.24
C THR A 20 -2.33 -4.10 -9.84
N PRO A 21 -1.31 -4.66 -10.56
CA PRO A 21 -0.75 -5.98 -10.22
C PRO A 21 -0.22 -6.06 -8.78
N ILE A 22 0.38 -4.97 -8.28
CA ILE A 22 0.87 -4.93 -6.90
C ILE A 22 -0.29 -5.02 -5.90
N ARG A 23 -1.40 -4.30 -6.13
CA ARG A 23 -2.57 -4.36 -5.27
C ARG A 23 -3.17 -5.76 -5.26
N GLU A 24 -3.29 -6.41 -6.39
CA GLU A 24 -3.78 -7.78 -6.50
C GLU A 24 -2.93 -8.74 -5.65
N GLY A 25 -1.59 -8.64 -5.73
CA GLY A 25 -0.70 -9.43 -4.89
C GLY A 25 -0.89 -9.20 -3.39
N LEU A 26 -1.02 -7.94 -2.97
CA LEU A 26 -1.29 -7.58 -1.57
C LEU A 26 -2.66 -8.11 -1.09
N ASP A 27 -3.69 -7.99 -1.91
CA ASP A 27 -5.04 -8.49 -1.58
C ASP A 27 -5.06 -10.03 -1.50
N ASN A 28 -4.30 -10.73 -2.35
CA ASN A 28 -4.16 -12.20 -2.28
C ASN A 28 -3.50 -12.65 -0.97
N ILE A 29 -2.45 -11.96 -0.53
CA ILE A 29 -1.80 -12.22 0.78
C ILE A 29 -2.78 -11.95 1.92
N LEU A 30 -3.54 -10.85 1.84
CA LEU A 30 -4.53 -10.49 2.86
C LEU A 30 -5.65 -11.53 2.96
N LYS A 31 -6.21 -11.96 1.81
CA LYS A 31 -7.27 -12.99 1.73
C LYS A 31 -6.80 -14.34 2.27
N ALA A 32 -5.55 -14.70 2.02
CA ALA A 32 -4.96 -15.92 2.56
C ALA A 32 -4.67 -15.85 4.07
N ARG A 33 -4.87 -14.67 4.69
CA ARG A 33 -4.54 -14.43 6.10
C ARG A 33 -3.10 -14.75 6.44
N THR A 34 -2.18 -14.48 5.51
CA THR A 34 -0.75 -14.50 5.75
C THR A 34 -0.25 -13.08 6.01
N GLY A 35 0.92 -12.97 6.61
CA GLY A 35 1.56 -11.67 6.81
C GLY A 35 2.70 -11.49 5.81
N ALA A 36 3.01 -10.26 5.46
CA ALA A 36 4.16 -9.95 4.61
C ALA A 36 4.85 -8.66 5.04
N LEU A 37 6.12 -8.53 4.67
CA LEU A 37 6.92 -7.32 4.81
C LEU A 37 7.60 -7.07 3.47
N LEU A 38 7.34 -5.92 2.85
CA LEU A 38 7.91 -5.57 1.57
C LEU A 38 8.69 -4.26 1.71
N LEU A 39 9.89 -4.22 1.15
CA LEU A 39 10.68 -3.01 0.96
C LEU A 39 10.74 -2.71 -0.54
N ILE A 40 10.43 -1.48 -0.92
CA ILE A 40 10.44 -1.03 -2.31
C ILE A 40 11.55 -0.01 -2.47
N THR A 41 12.61 -0.36 -3.19
CA THR A 41 13.77 0.51 -3.40
C THR A 41 14.57 0.10 -4.65
N ASP A 42 15.18 1.09 -5.30
CA ASP A 42 16.19 0.89 -6.34
C ASP A 42 17.60 1.24 -5.84
N LYS A 43 17.72 1.68 -4.57
CA LYS A 43 18.99 2.13 -4.01
C LYS A 43 19.79 0.95 -3.46
N GLN A 44 20.90 0.63 -4.11
CA GLN A 44 21.81 -0.43 -3.66
C GLN A 44 22.36 -0.13 -2.26
N GLU A 45 22.62 1.14 -1.95
CA GLU A 45 23.10 1.58 -0.63
C GLU A 45 22.13 1.17 0.50
N VAL A 46 20.81 1.27 0.26
CA VAL A 46 19.78 0.87 1.22
C VAL A 46 19.76 -0.65 1.40
N ILE A 47 19.93 -1.38 0.29
CA ILE A 47 19.99 -2.85 0.33
C ILE A 47 21.21 -3.28 1.16
N ASP A 48 22.38 -2.73 0.87
CA ASP A 48 23.63 -3.07 1.54
C ASP A 48 23.62 -2.70 3.04
N GLU A 49 22.92 -1.64 3.43
CA GLU A 49 22.85 -1.18 4.82
C GLU A 49 21.86 -1.97 5.68
N ILE A 50 20.68 -2.31 5.12
CA ILE A 50 19.53 -2.76 5.91
C ILE A 50 19.14 -4.20 5.64
N VAL A 51 19.48 -4.76 4.46
CA VAL A 51 19.05 -6.10 4.07
C VAL A 51 20.15 -7.11 4.42
N ASP A 52 19.81 -8.07 5.26
CA ASP A 52 20.70 -9.17 5.63
C ASP A 52 20.13 -10.49 5.12
N GLY A 53 20.99 -11.32 4.51
CA GLY A 53 20.62 -12.62 3.99
C GLY A 53 19.57 -12.55 2.86
N GLY A 54 18.83 -13.63 2.73
CA GLY A 54 17.81 -13.78 1.70
C GLY A 54 18.32 -14.38 0.40
N PHE A 55 17.40 -14.62 -0.51
CA PHE A 55 17.66 -15.17 -1.84
C PHE A 55 17.59 -14.06 -2.88
N ASN A 56 18.62 -13.89 -3.67
CA ASN A 56 18.61 -13.02 -4.85
C ASN A 56 17.77 -13.71 -5.94
N ILE A 57 16.66 -13.08 -6.31
CA ILE A 57 15.69 -13.61 -7.30
C ILE A 57 15.85 -12.87 -8.63
N ASN A 58 15.81 -11.54 -8.60
CA ASN A 58 15.93 -10.65 -9.75
C ASN A 58 15.03 -11.04 -10.94
N GLU A 59 13.77 -11.37 -10.67
CA GLU A 59 12.78 -11.76 -11.66
C GLU A 59 11.64 -10.76 -11.79
N ASP A 60 10.92 -10.84 -12.92
CA ASP A 60 9.75 -10.00 -13.15
C ASP A 60 8.65 -10.29 -12.10
N TYR A 61 8.05 -9.21 -11.61
CA TYR A 61 6.97 -9.26 -10.67
C TYR A 61 5.72 -9.90 -11.26
N THR A 62 5.11 -10.80 -10.49
CA THR A 62 3.71 -11.22 -10.69
C THR A 62 3.01 -11.32 -9.33
N SER A 63 1.69 -11.09 -9.30
CA SER A 63 0.88 -11.22 -8.07
C SER A 63 0.98 -12.62 -7.46
N SER A 64 1.07 -13.66 -8.29
CA SER A 64 1.24 -15.05 -7.85
C SER A 64 2.61 -15.31 -7.23
N LYS A 65 3.71 -14.81 -7.83
CA LYS A 65 5.05 -14.94 -7.25
C LYS A 65 5.13 -14.24 -5.90
N LEU A 66 4.62 -13.00 -5.80
CA LEU A 66 4.58 -12.29 -4.53
C LEU A 66 3.83 -13.09 -3.47
N TYR A 67 2.67 -13.64 -3.80
CA TYR A 67 1.88 -14.45 -2.88
C TYR A 67 2.63 -15.70 -2.40
N GLU A 68 3.31 -16.43 -3.30
CA GLU A 68 4.09 -17.62 -2.92
C GLU A 68 5.28 -17.25 -2.03
N LEU A 69 6.01 -16.17 -2.36
CA LEU A 69 7.13 -15.72 -1.56
C LEU A 69 6.72 -15.20 -0.18
N ALA A 70 5.51 -14.63 -0.06
CA ALA A 70 4.98 -14.16 1.20
C ALA A 70 4.65 -15.29 2.21
N LYS A 71 4.64 -16.55 1.77
CA LYS A 71 4.54 -17.71 2.67
C LYS A 71 5.83 -18.00 3.41
N MET A 72 6.95 -17.50 2.88
CA MET A 72 8.26 -17.61 3.55
C MET A 72 8.34 -16.54 4.64
N ASP A 73 9.15 -16.81 5.64
CA ASP A 73 9.52 -15.79 6.62
C ASP A 73 10.40 -14.70 5.99
N GLY A 74 10.53 -13.56 6.68
CA GLY A 74 11.37 -12.46 6.23
C GLY A 74 10.66 -11.43 5.37
N ALA A 75 11.46 -10.61 4.69
CA ALA A 75 11.02 -9.54 3.83
C ALA A 75 11.23 -9.90 2.36
N ILE A 76 10.40 -9.28 1.51
CA ILE A 76 10.54 -9.30 0.06
C ILE A 76 10.96 -7.90 -0.39
N ILE A 77 12.00 -7.81 -1.19
CA ILE A 77 12.50 -6.55 -1.72
C ILE A 77 12.07 -6.44 -3.18
N LEU A 78 11.37 -5.35 -3.51
CA LEU A 78 10.92 -5.03 -4.85
C LEU A 78 11.70 -3.83 -5.40
N SER A 79 11.82 -3.76 -6.72
CA SER A 79 12.31 -2.56 -7.40
C SER A 79 11.41 -1.34 -7.13
N GLY A 80 11.92 -0.13 -7.25
CA GLY A 80 11.18 1.12 -6.99
C GLY A 80 9.98 1.34 -7.91
N ASP A 81 9.99 0.74 -9.09
CA ASP A 81 8.85 0.69 -10.01
C ASP A 81 7.89 -0.48 -9.76
N MET A 82 8.21 -1.35 -8.78
CA MET A 82 7.46 -2.56 -8.40
C MET A 82 7.29 -3.59 -9.53
N LYS A 83 8.17 -3.57 -10.53
CA LYS A 83 8.10 -4.50 -11.66
C LYS A 83 9.00 -5.73 -11.51
N LYS A 84 9.92 -5.69 -10.54
CA LYS A 84 10.83 -6.82 -10.27
C LYS A 84 10.83 -7.18 -8.80
N ILE A 85 11.04 -8.47 -8.54
CA ILE A 85 11.32 -9.00 -7.21
C ILE A 85 12.84 -9.19 -7.15
N LEU A 86 13.50 -8.43 -6.30
CA LEU A 86 14.97 -8.44 -6.18
C LEU A 86 15.41 -9.53 -5.21
N PHE A 87 14.84 -9.56 -4.01
CA PHE A 87 15.17 -10.53 -2.96
C PHE A 87 13.91 -11.05 -2.29
N ALA A 88 13.99 -12.25 -1.72
CA ALA A 88 12.99 -12.80 -0.81
C ALA A 88 13.66 -13.50 0.38
N ASN A 89 12.88 -13.76 1.43
CA ASN A 89 13.34 -14.32 2.69
C ASN A 89 14.51 -13.54 3.31
N ALA A 90 14.52 -12.22 3.11
CA ALA A 90 15.57 -11.35 3.66
C ALA A 90 15.17 -10.83 5.04
N GLN A 91 16.17 -10.51 5.86
CA GLN A 91 15.96 -9.84 7.13
C GLN A 91 16.22 -8.33 6.98
N LEU A 92 15.27 -7.50 7.44
CA LEU A 92 15.51 -6.06 7.53
C LEU A 92 16.03 -5.71 8.92
N ILE A 93 17.18 -5.02 8.98
CA ILE A 93 17.89 -4.67 10.21
C ILE A 93 17.98 -3.14 10.37
N PRO A 94 16.85 -2.43 10.55
CA PRO A 94 16.90 -1.01 10.86
C PRO A 94 17.41 -0.75 12.28
N SER A 95 17.93 0.45 12.52
CA SER A 95 18.40 0.86 13.84
C SER A 95 17.29 0.75 14.89
N TYR A 96 17.58 0.05 15.98
CA TYR A 96 16.66 -0.09 17.12
C TYR A 96 16.44 1.22 17.88
N GLN A 97 17.31 2.21 17.69
CA GLN A 97 17.20 3.55 18.31
C GLN A 97 16.06 4.38 17.71
N ILE A 98 15.59 4.04 16.52
CA ILE A 98 14.49 4.76 15.88
C ILE A 98 13.19 4.44 16.63
N PRO A 99 12.50 5.47 17.16
CA PRO A 99 11.27 5.26 17.90
C PRO A 99 10.15 4.75 17.00
N THR A 100 9.32 3.86 17.54
CA THR A 100 8.16 3.30 16.86
C THR A 100 6.97 3.23 17.79
N VAL A 101 5.78 3.46 17.25
CA VAL A 101 4.51 3.31 17.97
C VAL A 101 3.84 1.95 17.71
N GLU A 102 4.39 1.19 16.77
CA GLU A 102 3.85 -0.12 16.40
C GLU A 102 4.21 -1.21 17.44
N THR A 103 3.31 -2.15 17.65
CA THR A 103 3.45 -3.22 18.65
C THR A 103 3.92 -4.56 18.06
N GLY A 104 3.60 -4.83 16.80
CA GLY A 104 4.00 -6.07 16.12
C GLY A 104 5.41 -6.00 15.55
N THR A 105 6.20 -7.06 15.65
CA THR A 105 7.59 -7.09 15.18
C THR A 105 7.73 -6.63 13.72
N ARG A 106 6.93 -7.19 12.82
CA ARG A 106 6.95 -6.85 11.38
C ARG A 106 6.62 -5.38 11.13
N HIS A 107 5.60 -4.82 11.82
CA HIS A 107 5.23 -3.41 11.68
C HIS A 107 6.28 -2.47 12.29
N ARG A 108 6.88 -2.84 13.41
CA ARG A 108 7.98 -2.08 14.01
C ARG A 108 9.19 -2.01 13.09
N THR A 109 9.55 -3.14 12.49
CA THR A 109 10.62 -3.19 11.48
C THR A 109 10.27 -2.32 10.28
N ALA A 110 9.05 -2.43 9.76
CA ALA A 110 8.58 -1.62 8.62
C ALA A 110 8.67 -0.12 8.90
N GLU A 111 8.14 0.34 10.05
CA GLU A 111 8.17 1.76 10.43
C GLU A 111 9.60 2.28 10.59
N ARG A 112 10.47 1.52 11.26
CA ARG A 112 11.88 1.89 11.44
C ARG A 112 12.63 1.96 10.13
N THR A 113 12.45 0.96 9.26
CA THR A 113 13.07 0.93 7.93
C THR A 113 12.64 2.15 7.12
N ALA A 114 11.35 2.45 7.07
CA ALA A 114 10.85 3.62 6.33
C ALA A 114 11.41 4.93 6.87
N LYS A 115 11.49 5.10 8.19
CA LYS A 115 12.06 6.29 8.83
C LYS A 115 13.56 6.44 8.60
N GLN A 116 14.30 5.33 8.59
CA GLN A 116 15.75 5.35 8.39
C GLN A 116 16.13 5.65 6.95
N THR A 117 15.48 5.00 6.01
CA THR A 117 15.86 5.02 4.61
C THR A 117 15.09 6.03 3.76
N GLY A 118 13.94 6.47 4.26
CA GLY A 118 12.99 7.23 3.45
C GLY A 118 12.33 6.40 2.34
N GLU A 119 12.51 5.07 2.32
CA GLU A 119 11.93 4.20 1.29
C GLU A 119 10.51 3.76 1.62
N LEU A 120 9.80 3.28 0.62
CA LEU A 120 8.45 2.76 0.77
C LEU A 120 8.52 1.35 1.37
N VAL A 121 7.83 1.15 2.50
CA VAL A 121 7.71 -0.15 3.15
C VAL A 121 6.24 -0.50 3.35
N ILE A 122 5.87 -1.72 2.98
CA ILE A 122 4.51 -2.23 3.13
C ILE A 122 4.54 -3.39 4.13
N SER A 123 3.66 -3.35 5.11
CA SER A 123 3.50 -4.44 6.09
C SER A 123 2.07 -4.93 6.11
N ILE A 124 1.89 -6.24 5.98
CA ILE A 124 0.59 -6.91 6.06
C ILE A 124 0.50 -7.63 7.39
N SER A 125 -0.55 -7.33 8.16
CA SER A 125 -0.83 -7.96 9.43
C SER A 125 -1.80 -9.12 9.29
N GLN A 126 -1.31 -10.32 9.54
CA GLN A 126 -2.15 -11.52 9.60
C GLN A 126 -3.27 -11.40 10.65
N ARG A 127 -2.95 -10.88 11.85
CA ARG A 127 -3.91 -10.81 12.97
C ARG A 127 -4.98 -9.75 12.76
N ARG A 128 -4.57 -8.56 12.27
CA ARG A 128 -5.48 -7.41 12.10
C ARG A 128 -6.17 -7.42 10.74
N ASN A 129 -5.69 -8.22 9.81
CA ASN A 129 -6.14 -8.27 8.42
C ASN A 129 -6.09 -6.88 7.75
N ILE A 130 -4.98 -6.17 7.90
CA ILE A 130 -4.76 -4.84 7.37
C ILE A 130 -3.43 -4.75 6.63
N ILE A 131 -3.40 -3.91 5.61
CA ILE A 131 -2.20 -3.50 4.89
C ILE A 131 -1.82 -2.11 5.40
N THR A 132 -0.60 -1.95 5.87
CA THR A 132 -0.08 -0.66 6.33
C THR A 132 1.11 -0.26 5.47
N ILE A 133 1.08 0.97 4.98
CA ILE A 133 2.11 1.60 4.18
C ILE A 133 2.89 2.55 5.07
N PHE A 134 4.22 2.49 5.00
CA PHE A 134 5.13 3.41 5.66
C PHE A 134 6.03 4.07 4.63
N LYS A 135 6.18 5.38 4.72
CA LYS A 135 7.09 6.18 3.88
C LYS A 135 7.59 7.35 4.70
N ASP A 136 8.90 7.47 4.90
CA ASP A 136 9.46 8.44 5.84
C ASP A 136 8.76 8.34 7.22
N ASN A 137 8.14 9.43 7.67
CA ASN A 137 7.36 9.49 8.91
C ASN A 137 5.86 9.24 8.68
N TYR A 138 5.45 9.00 7.44
CA TYR A 138 4.03 8.77 7.12
C TYR A 138 3.66 7.31 7.35
N ARG A 139 2.48 7.13 7.90
CA ARG A 139 1.84 5.84 8.10
C ARG A 139 0.42 5.90 7.54
N TYR A 140 0.11 4.99 6.64
CA TYR A 140 -1.21 4.91 6.03
C TYR A 140 -1.73 3.47 6.07
N ILE A 141 -2.98 3.29 6.50
CA ILE A 141 -3.66 2.00 6.46
C ILE A 141 -4.48 1.95 5.18
N LEU A 142 -4.20 0.96 4.35
CA LEU A 142 -4.91 0.77 3.10
C LEU A 142 -6.27 0.14 3.39
N GLU A 143 -7.33 0.81 2.97
CA GLU A 143 -8.68 0.27 3.10
C GLU A 143 -8.88 -0.91 2.14
N ASP A 144 -9.75 -1.85 2.54
CA ASP A 144 -10.19 -2.95 1.71
C ASP A 144 -10.87 -2.44 0.42
N THR A 145 -10.55 -3.06 -0.71
CA THR A 145 -11.07 -2.66 -2.01
C THR A 145 -12.60 -2.70 -2.06
N ASP A 146 -13.21 -3.73 -1.49
CA ASP A 146 -14.67 -3.88 -1.48
C ASP A 146 -15.34 -2.78 -0.65
N VAL A 147 -14.71 -2.38 0.47
CA VAL A 147 -15.20 -1.27 1.29
C VAL A 147 -15.14 0.05 0.51
N VAL A 148 -14.03 0.31 -0.18
CA VAL A 148 -13.87 1.54 -1.00
C VAL A 148 -14.89 1.57 -2.15
N LEU A 149 -15.07 0.46 -2.85
CA LEU A 149 -16.05 0.34 -3.94
C LEU A 149 -17.48 0.54 -3.44
N ASN A 150 -17.83 -0.04 -2.29
CA ASN A 150 -19.16 0.16 -1.69
C ASN A 150 -19.41 1.63 -1.32
N LYS A 151 -18.42 2.31 -0.74
CA LYS A 151 -18.52 3.75 -0.46
C LYS A 151 -18.71 4.57 -1.75
N ALA A 152 -17.97 4.26 -2.80
CA ALA A 152 -18.10 4.92 -4.10
C ALA A 152 -19.49 4.71 -4.71
N ASN A 153 -19.99 3.49 -4.70
CA ASN A 153 -21.33 3.16 -5.20
C ASN A 153 -22.44 3.90 -4.42
N GLN A 154 -22.32 3.95 -3.10
CA GLN A 154 -23.27 4.72 -2.27
C GLN A 154 -23.25 6.22 -2.59
N ALA A 155 -22.05 6.79 -2.80
CA ALA A 155 -21.92 8.19 -3.18
C ALA A 155 -22.58 8.47 -4.55
N ILE A 156 -22.37 7.61 -5.53
CA ILE A 156 -22.98 7.72 -6.86
C ILE A 156 -24.52 7.64 -6.76
N GLN A 157 -25.05 6.66 -6.05
CA GLN A 157 -26.50 6.53 -5.86
C GLN A 157 -27.12 7.76 -5.17
N THR A 158 -26.38 8.33 -4.23
CA THR A 158 -26.82 9.55 -3.53
C THR A 158 -26.85 10.74 -4.50
N LEU A 159 -25.82 10.92 -5.32
CA LEU A 159 -25.78 11.95 -6.34
C LEU A 159 -26.91 11.80 -7.38
N GLU A 160 -27.20 10.59 -7.82
CA GLU A 160 -28.33 10.32 -8.73
C GLU A 160 -29.68 10.70 -8.13
N LYS A 161 -29.89 10.41 -6.83
CA LYS A 161 -31.11 10.84 -6.12
C LYS A 161 -31.23 12.36 -6.08
N TYR A 162 -30.13 13.06 -5.70
CA TYR A 162 -30.13 14.52 -5.66
C TYR A 162 -30.38 15.13 -7.04
N ARG A 163 -29.78 14.58 -8.08
CA ARG A 163 -30.03 15.02 -9.45
C ARG A 163 -31.49 14.88 -9.85
N LYS A 164 -32.11 13.74 -9.58
CA LYS A 164 -33.55 13.52 -9.87
C LYS A 164 -34.43 14.54 -9.15
N VAL A 165 -34.14 14.81 -7.85
CA VAL A 165 -34.90 15.81 -7.08
C VAL A 165 -34.68 17.21 -7.65
N TYR A 166 -33.46 17.55 -8.02
CA TYR A 166 -33.14 18.84 -8.64
C TYR A 166 -33.88 19.03 -9.97
N ASP A 167 -33.79 18.05 -10.87
CA ASP A 167 -34.46 18.08 -12.18
C ASP A 167 -35.99 18.20 -12.01
N SER A 168 -36.58 17.48 -11.06
CA SER A 168 -38.01 17.58 -10.73
C SER A 168 -38.39 18.96 -10.18
N LYS A 169 -37.56 19.58 -9.33
CA LYS A 169 -37.85 20.92 -8.82
C LYS A 169 -37.69 22.00 -9.87
N LEU A 170 -36.73 21.85 -10.79
CA LEU A 170 -36.57 22.74 -11.92
C LEU A 170 -37.80 22.68 -12.92
N SER A 171 -38.29 21.48 -13.20
CA SER A 171 -39.47 21.36 -14.06
C SER A 171 -40.69 22.02 -13.45
N ILE A 172 -40.90 21.86 -12.14
CA ILE A 172 -41.98 22.54 -11.42
C ILE A 172 -41.83 24.09 -11.48
N LEU A 173 -40.61 24.60 -11.31
CA LEU A 173 -40.33 26.04 -11.35
C LEU A 173 -40.65 26.61 -12.75
N ASN A 174 -40.30 25.91 -13.82
CA ASN A 174 -40.54 26.31 -15.19
C ASN A 174 -42.05 26.23 -15.59
N GLU A 175 -42.89 25.50 -14.84
CA GLU A 175 -44.35 25.48 -15.04
C GLU A 175 -45.04 26.70 -14.39
N TYR A 176 -44.39 27.43 -13.50
CA TYR A 176 -44.94 28.62 -12.83
C TYR A 176 -44.48 29.95 -13.47
N GLU A 177 -43.59 29.92 -14.46
CA GLU A 177 -43.26 31.08 -15.32
C GLU A 177 -44.10 31.12 -16.60
#